data_99f25258a4b4710e10fd208f690796f8
#
_entry.id   99f25258a4b4710e10fd208f690796f8
#
_cell.length_a   1.000
_cell.length_b   1.000
_cell.length_c   1.000
_cell.angle_alpha   90.00
_cell.angle_beta   90.00
_cell.angle_gamma   90.00
#
_symmetry.space_group_name_H-M   'P 1'
#
loop_
_entity.id
_entity.type
_entity.pdbx_description
1 polymer ?
#
loop_
_entity_poly.entity_id
_entity_poly.type
_entity_poly.pdbx_seq_one_letter_code
_entity_poly.pdbx_strand_id
1 'polypeptide(L)'
;MQLAQFLDRKHVILDLQSQERLACLEEILDRIATDGYLRNKVKALEELLEREQLATTGIGGGMAIPHVFSDEARRPLLIMARSQEGVAFDSLDDKPAHLIFVAMAPRKDKDLFINILYHLVRFLKVQENFDELMEAKDVAEALAVIAKAKDNLLSEKLKRLVKDEVQPYRVPGTGISG
;
A
#
# COMPACT_ATOMS: atom_id res chain seq x y z
N MET A 1 -1.09 -14.75 9.60
CA MET A 1 -1.64 -13.36 9.53
C MET A 1 -2.62 -13.29 8.37
N GLN A 2 -3.77 -12.69 8.55
CA GLN A 2 -4.75 -12.47 7.49
C GLN A 2 -4.78 -10.98 7.15
N LEU A 3 -4.51 -10.63 5.88
CA LEU A 3 -4.52 -9.24 5.41
C LEU A 3 -5.85 -8.54 5.63
N ALA A 4 -6.96 -9.28 5.52
CA ALA A 4 -8.30 -8.76 5.73
C ALA A 4 -8.53 -8.14 7.14
N GLN A 5 -7.69 -8.46 8.12
CA GLN A 5 -7.77 -7.87 9.46
C GLN A 5 -7.35 -6.38 9.50
N PHE A 6 -6.61 -5.92 8.49
CA PHE A 6 -6.09 -4.56 8.38
C PHE A 6 -6.87 -3.71 7.37
N LEU A 7 -7.89 -4.30 6.72
CA LEU A 7 -8.80 -3.61 5.81
C LEU A 7 -10.20 -3.54 6.44
N ASP A 8 -10.67 -2.34 6.69
CA ASP A 8 -12.09 -2.12 6.95
C ASP A 8 -12.85 -2.07 5.60
N ARG A 9 -14.16 -2.32 5.59
CA ARG A 9 -14.99 -2.18 4.39
C ARG A 9 -14.85 -0.80 3.74
N LYS A 10 -14.71 0.25 4.53
CA LYS A 10 -14.47 1.63 4.08
C LYS A 10 -13.10 1.85 3.45
N HIS A 11 -12.16 0.94 3.68
CA HIS A 11 -10.82 0.96 3.09
C HIS A 11 -10.71 0.20 1.78
N VAL A 12 -11.83 -0.22 1.20
CA VAL A 12 -11.91 -0.84 -0.13
C VAL A 12 -12.64 0.10 -1.07
N ILE A 13 -11.90 0.71 -1.99
CA ILE A 13 -12.36 1.70 -2.96
C ILE A 13 -12.33 1.05 -4.33
N LEU A 14 -13.50 0.76 -4.92
CA LEU A 14 -13.59 0.07 -6.22
C LEU A 14 -13.76 1.02 -7.41
N ASP A 15 -13.98 2.30 -7.14
CA ASP A 15 -14.36 3.33 -8.10
C ASP A 15 -13.41 4.54 -8.08
N LEU A 16 -12.10 4.30 -7.93
CA LEU A 16 -11.09 5.36 -7.92
C LEU A 16 -11.13 6.13 -9.25
N GLN A 17 -11.22 7.46 -9.18
CA GLN A 17 -11.41 8.33 -10.34
C GLN A 17 -10.11 8.97 -10.83
N SER A 18 -9.19 9.25 -9.91
CA SER A 18 -7.93 9.92 -10.22
C SER A 18 -7.04 9.05 -11.10
N GLN A 19 -6.38 9.69 -12.07
CA GLN A 19 -5.48 9.03 -13.02
C GLN A 19 -4.01 9.42 -12.82
N GLU A 20 -3.75 10.39 -11.95
CA GLU A 20 -2.41 10.86 -11.60
C GLU A 20 -2.06 10.45 -10.16
N ARG A 21 -0.79 10.13 -9.92
CA ARG A 21 -0.31 9.60 -8.63
C ARG A 21 -0.67 10.49 -7.44
N LEU A 22 -0.38 11.78 -7.51
CA LEU A 22 -0.70 12.73 -6.43
C LEU A 22 -2.18 12.77 -6.14
N ALA A 23 -3.01 12.99 -7.16
CA ALA A 23 -4.46 13.06 -7.04
C ALA A 23 -5.05 11.72 -6.54
N CYS A 24 -4.48 10.60 -6.97
CA CYS A 24 -4.87 9.26 -6.51
C CYS A 24 -4.66 9.10 -5.01
N LEU A 25 -3.48 9.43 -4.50
CA LEU A 25 -3.18 9.30 -3.07
C LEU A 25 -4.02 10.25 -2.23
N GLU A 26 -4.26 11.47 -2.71
CA GLU A 26 -5.16 12.42 -2.06
C GLU A 26 -6.60 11.88 -2.01
N GLU A 27 -7.14 11.40 -3.13
CA GLU A 27 -8.48 10.79 -3.19
C GLU A 27 -8.62 9.61 -2.23
N ILE A 28 -7.62 8.73 -2.17
CA ILE A 28 -7.62 7.58 -1.25
C ILE A 28 -7.66 8.04 0.20
N LEU A 29 -6.81 8.99 0.60
CA LEU A 29 -6.79 9.48 1.98
C LEU A 29 -8.04 10.29 2.34
N ASP A 30 -8.64 11.01 1.39
CA ASP A 30 -9.92 11.70 1.60
C ASP A 30 -11.05 10.73 1.93
N ARG A 31 -11.10 9.57 1.28
CA ARG A 31 -12.10 8.53 1.51
C ARG A 31 -12.07 7.97 2.93
N ILE A 32 -10.91 7.97 3.58
CA ILE A 32 -10.74 7.45 4.94
C ILE A 32 -10.57 8.53 6.01
N ALA A 33 -10.55 9.81 5.63
CA ALA A 33 -10.22 10.91 6.56
C ALA A 33 -11.15 11.00 7.77
N THR A 34 -12.43 10.59 7.62
CA THR A 34 -13.44 10.64 8.67
C THR A 34 -13.49 9.40 9.57
N ASP A 35 -12.73 8.38 9.26
CA ASP A 35 -12.78 7.08 9.95
C ASP A 35 -12.00 7.05 11.28
N GLY A 36 -11.32 8.15 11.62
CA GLY A 36 -10.53 8.25 12.85
C GLY A 36 -9.21 7.46 12.83
N TYR A 37 -8.80 6.92 11.70
CA TYR A 37 -7.53 6.20 11.54
C TYR A 37 -6.33 7.13 11.44
N LEU A 38 -6.53 8.32 10.89
CA LEU A 38 -5.50 9.35 10.76
C LEU A 38 -5.71 10.47 11.77
N ARG A 39 -4.60 10.98 12.34
CA ARG A 39 -4.60 12.17 13.20
C ARG A 39 -4.65 13.44 12.36
N ASN A 40 -3.82 13.47 11.32
CA ASN A 40 -3.71 14.57 10.39
C ASN A 40 -3.53 14.01 8.97
N LYS A 41 -4.58 14.12 8.16
CA LYS A 41 -4.58 13.62 6.77
C LYS A 41 -3.55 14.34 5.90
N VAL A 42 -3.42 15.66 6.03
CA VAL A 42 -2.51 16.46 5.20
C VAL A 42 -1.07 16.01 5.43
N LYS A 43 -0.67 15.90 6.69
CA LYS A 43 0.67 15.45 7.05
C LYS A 43 0.94 14.00 6.63
N ALA A 44 -0.05 13.11 6.79
CA ALA A 44 0.05 11.73 6.31
C ALA A 44 0.26 11.66 4.79
N LEU A 45 -0.45 12.51 4.03
CA LEU A 45 -0.28 12.62 2.58
C LEU A 45 1.12 13.14 2.21
N GLU A 46 1.60 14.18 2.89
CA GLU A 46 2.96 14.72 2.67
C GLU A 46 4.02 13.64 2.89
N GLU A 47 3.97 12.92 4.01
CA GLU A 47 4.91 11.83 4.32
C GLU A 47 4.87 10.71 3.27
N LEU A 48 3.67 10.36 2.79
CA LEU A 48 3.48 9.35 1.74
C LEU A 48 4.09 9.80 0.40
N LEU A 49 3.88 11.06 0.03
CA LEU A 49 4.43 11.65 -1.19
C LEU A 49 5.95 11.81 -1.13
N GLU A 50 6.50 12.22 0.01
CA GLU A 50 7.95 12.28 0.22
C GLU A 50 8.57 10.90 0.04
N ARG A 51 7.93 9.85 0.58
CA ARG A 51 8.38 8.46 0.38
C ARG A 51 8.35 8.07 -1.10
N GLU A 52 7.30 8.43 -1.82
CA GLU A 52 7.13 8.11 -3.23
C GLU A 52 8.15 8.80 -4.13
N GLN A 53 8.56 10.03 -3.78
CA GLN A 53 9.61 10.78 -4.49
C GLN A 53 10.98 10.12 -4.42
N LEU A 54 11.27 9.35 -3.37
CA LEU A 54 12.55 8.66 -3.21
C LEU A 54 12.71 7.49 -4.19
N ALA A 55 11.65 6.74 -4.39
CA ALA A 55 11.58 5.65 -5.34
C ALA A 55 10.11 5.28 -5.56
N THR A 56 9.74 4.99 -6.80
CA THR A 56 8.36 4.59 -7.10
C THR A 56 7.99 3.30 -6.37
N THR A 57 6.74 3.25 -5.92
CA THR A 57 6.12 2.03 -5.39
C THR A 57 5.20 1.35 -6.40
N GLY A 58 5.18 1.82 -7.64
CA GLY A 58 4.59 1.14 -8.79
C GLY A 58 5.45 -0.06 -9.18
N ILE A 59 5.06 -1.25 -8.74
CA ILE A 59 5.86 -2.49 -8.87
C ILE A 59 5.73 -3.16 -10.24
N GLY A 60 4.91 -2.62 -11.12
CA GLY A 60 4.57 -3.24 -12.40
C GLY A 60 3.40 -4.23 -12.29
N GLY A 61 3.04 -4.85 -13.41
CA GLY A 61 1.90 -5.75 -13.47
C GLY A 61 0.55 -5.10 -13.12
N GLY A 62 0.43 -3.79 -13.30
CA GLY A 62 -0.78 -3.05 -12.97
C GLY A 62 -0.96 -2.75 -11.48
N MET A 63 0.10 -2.84 -10.67
CA MET A 63 0.02 -2.73 -9.21
C MET A 63 0.97 -1.67 -8.66
N ALA A 64 0.51 -0.99 -7.57
CA ALA A 64 1.34 -0.10 -6.77
C ALA A 64 1.09 -0.34 -5.27
N ILE A 65 2.14 -0.19 -4.47
CA ILE A 65 2.09 -0.38 -3.01
C ILE A 65 2.70 0.85 -2.32
N PRO A 66 2.04 2.02 -2.37
CA PRO A 66 2.48 3.17 -1.59
C PRO A 66 2.45 2.84 -0.09
N HIS A 67 3.59 3.02 0.57
CA HIS A 67 3.70 2.67 1.98
C HIS A 67 4.65 3.60 2.73
N VAL A 68 4.30 3.91 3.98
CA VAL A 68 5.11 4.81 4.82
C VAL A 68 4.91 4.51 6.30
N PHE A 69 5.98 4.68 7.08
CA PHE A 69 5.84 4.85 8.53
C PHE A 69 5.38 6.28 8.80
N SER A 70 4.21 6.41 9.40
CA SER A 70 3.63 7.71 9.79
C SER A 70 3.00 7.60 11.16
N ASP A 71 3.44 8.43 12.09
CA ASP A 71 2.82 8.52 13.41
C ASP A 71 1.46 9.25 13.36
N GLU A 72 1.08 9.74 12.18
CA GLU A 72 -0.28 10.20 11.90
C GLU A 72 -1.28 9.04 11.79
N ALA A 73 -0.83 7.85 11.41
CA ALA A 73 -1.63 6.64 11.54
C ALA A 73 -1.70 6.18 13.01
N ARG A 74 -2.91 6.02 13.53
CA ARG A 74 -3.13 5.59 14.93
C ARG A 74 -2.78 4.13 15.17
N ARG A 75 -2.85 3.33 14.11
CA ARG A 75 -2.57 1.89 14.07
C ARG A 75 -2.19 1.48 12.66
N PRO A 76 -1.57 0.31 12.47
CA PRO A 76 -1.36 -0.22 11.13
C PRO A 76 -2.67 -0.31 10.35
N LEU A 77 -2.68 0.21 9.14
CA LEU A 77 -3.82 0.20 8.24
C LEU A 77 -3.40 -0.15 6.82
N LEU A 78 -4.31 -0.79 6.12
CA LEU A 78 -4.19 -1.11 4.71
C LEU A 78 -5.44 -0.59 3.99
N ILE A 79 -5.26 0.02 2.83
CA ILE A 79 -6.34 0.51 1.98
C ILE A 79 -6.12 -0.09 0.60
N MET A 80 -7.17 -0.65 0.02
CA MET A 80 -7.17 -1.12 -1.36
C MET A 80 -7.98 -0.17 -2.22
N ALA A 81 -7.40 0.29 -3.32
CA ALA A 81 -8.10 1.08 -4.33
C ALA A 81 -7.96 0.44 -5.71
N ARG A 82 -9.03 0.46 -6.49
CA ARG A 82 -9.08 -0.03 -7.86
C ARG A 82 -9.41 1.11 -8.81
N SER A 83 -8.61 1.25 -9.87
CA SER A 83 -8.85 2.14 -10.99
C SER A 83 -9.07 1.32 -12.26
N GLN A 84 -10.22 1.46 -12.89
CA GLN A 84 -10.47 0.81 -14.20
C GLN A 84 -9.64 1.47 -15.30
N GLU A 85 -9.52 2.79 -15.29
CA GLU A 85 -8.75 3.55 -16.27
C GLU A 85 -7.23 3.41 -16.09
N GLY A 86 -6.79 3.17 -14.86
CA GLY A 86 -5.39 3.13 -14.48
C GLY A 86 -4.86 4.48 -14.01
N VAL A 87 -3.82 4.43 -13.18
CA VAL A 87 -3.15 5.59 -12.59
C VAL A 87 -1.70 5.63 -13.07
N ALA A 88 -1.25 6.79 -13.55
CA ALA A 88 0.14 7.03 -13.90
C ALA A 88 1.01 7.06 -12.64
N PHE A 89 1.61 5.92 -12.32
CA PHE A 89 2.34 5.69 -11.07
C PHE A 89 3.86 5.64 -11.23
N ASP A 90 4.37 5.97 -12.44
CA ASP A 90 5.79 5.78 -12.79
C ASP A 90 6.29 4.37 -12.47
N SER A 91 5.45 3.39 -12.79
CA SER A 91 5.71 1.98 -12.48
C SER A 91 6.97 1.46 -13.17
N LEU A 92 7.59 0.43 -12.60
CA LEU A 92 8.84 -0.16 -13.10
C LEU A 92 8.74 -0.70 -14.54
N ASP A 93 7.53 -1.01 -15.01
CA ASP A 93 7.24 -1.48 -16.37
C ASP A 93 6.64 -0.41 -17.31
N ASP A 94 6.65 0.86 -16.87
CA ASP A 94 6.08 2.01 -17.58
C ASP A 94 4.57 1.88 -17.90
N LYS A 95 3.86 0.99 -17.19
CA LYS A 95 2.42 0.78 -17.36
C LYS A 95 1.63 1.38 -16.20
N PRO A 96 0.36 1.78 -16.43
CA PRO A 96 -0.48 2.30 -15.35
C PRO A 96 -0.76 1.24 -14.28
N ALA A 97 -0.94 1.71 -13.05
CA ALA A 97 -1.41 0.89 -11.94
C ALA A 97 -2.94 0.88 -11.88
N HIS A 98 -3.53 -0.29 -11.75
CA HIS A 98 -4.97 -0.50 -11.62
C HIS A 98 -5.38 -0.92 -10.21
N LEU A 99 -4.50 -1.62 -9.49
CA LEU A 99 -4.66 -1.91 -8.07
C LEU A 99 -3.61 -1.17 -7.25
N ILE A 100 -4.06 -0.33 -6.34
CA ILE A 100 -3.22 0.47 -5.45
C ILE A 100 -3.51 0.06 -4.01
N PHE A 101 -2.48 -0.42 -3.31
CA PHE A 101 -2.57 -0.75 -1.89
C PHE A 101 -1.76 0.26 -1.08
N VAL A 102 -2.44 1.17 -0.40
CA VAL A 102 -1.78 2.12 0.51
C VAL A 102 -1.65 1.48 1.88
N ALA A 103 -0.45 1.46 2.43
CA ALA A 103 -0.18 0.95 3.77
C ALA A 103 0.50 2.01 4.64
N MET A 104 0.02 2.17 5.86
CA MET A 104 0.59 3.08 6.85
C MET A 104 0.65 2.44 8.23
N ALA A 105 1.65 2.78 9.00
CA ALA A 105 1.73 2.37 10.40
C ALA A 105 2.57 3.34 11.22
N PRO A 106 2.25 3.52 12.51
CA PRO A 106 3.14 4.23 13.42
C PRO A 106 4.45 3.46 13.61
N ARG A 107 5.55 4.18 13.87
CA ARG A 107 6.89 3.58 13.99
C ARG A 107 7.01 2.52 15.09
N LYS A 108 6.19 2.62 16.13
CA LYS A 108 6.12 1.62 17.22
C LYS A 108 5.68 0.23 16.74
N ASP A 109 4.93 0.15 15.65
CA ASP A 109 4.37 -1.09 15.10
C ASP A 109 5.19 -1.63 13.89
N LYS A 110 6.49 -1.30 13.83
CA LYS A 110 7.40 -1.62 12.72
C LYS A 110 7.36 -3.08 12.30
N ASP A 111 7.49 -4.01 13.25
CA ASP A 111 7.57 -5.44 12.93
C ASP A 111 6.24 -5.97 12.37
N LEU A 112 5.12 -5.49 12.90
CA LEU A 112 3.80 -5.81 12.38
C LEU A 112 3.61 -5.24 10.97
N PHE A 113 4.05 -4.01 10.74
CA PHE A 113 3.95 -3.36 9.43
C PHE A 113 4.76 -4.09 8.35
N ILE A 114 5.98 -4.48 8.67
CA ILE A 114 6.82 -5.29 7.77
C ILE A 114 6.12 -6.60 7.41
N ASN A 115 5.50 -7.26 8.38
CA ASN A 115 4.75 -8.49 8.15
C ASN A 115 3.52 -8.26 7.25
N ILE A 116 2.80 -7.14 7.41
CA ILE A 116 1.68 -6.78 6.55
C ILE A 116 2.14 -6.64 5.11
N LEU A 117 3.19 -5.84 4.86
CA LEU A 117 3.73 -5.63 3.51
C LEU A 117 4.22 -6.93 2.88
N TYR A 118 4.85 -7.78 3.65
CA TYR A 118 5.30 -9.08 3.22
C TYR A 118 4.16 -9.98 2.74
N HIS A 119 3.08 -10.09 3.51
CA HIS A 119 1.91 -10.86 3.12
C HIS A 119 1.19 -10.25 1.91
N LEU A 120 1.16 -8.92 1.83
CA LEU A 120 0.59 -8.20 0.70
C LEU A 120 1.33 -8.49 -0.60
N VAL A 121 2.65 -8.36 -0.61
CA VAL A 121 3.48 -8.66 -1.80
C VAL A 121 3.27 -10.11 -2.27
N ARG A 122 3.18 -11.05 -1.34
CA ARG A 122 2.87 -12.45 -1.68
C ARG A 122 1.51 -12.62 -2.33
N PHE A 123 0.51 -12.01 -1.72
CA PHE A 123 -0.85 -12.05 -2.24
C PHE A 123 -0.90 -11.51 -3.67
N LEU A 124 -0.23 -10.39 -3.92
CA LEU A 124 -0.20 -9.73 -5.22
C LEU A 124 0.66 -10.46 -6.29
N LYS A 125 1.56 -11.35 -5.89
CA LYS A 125 2.32 -12.18 -6.85
C LYS A 125 1.47 -13.29 -7.50
N VAL A 126 0.29 -13.56 -6.99
CA VAL A 126 -0.64 -14.54 -7.56
C VAL A 126 -1.54 -13.82 -8.56
N GLN A 127 -1.36 -14.07 -9.85
CA GLN A 127 -2.11 -13.39 -10.91
C GLN A 127 -3.63 -13.54 -10.75
N GLU A 128 -4.10 -14.69 -10.33
CA GLU A 128 -5.51 -14.96 -10.06
C GLU A 128 -6.11 -13.97 -9.05
N ASN A 129 -5.36 -13.60 -8.00
CA ASN A 129 -5.83 -12.61 -7.03
C ASN A 129 -6.01 -11.23 -7.65
N PHE A 130 -5.09 -10.83 -8.55
CA PHE A 130 -5.22 -9.59 -9.30
C PHE A 130 -6.49 -9.60 -10.17
N ASP A 131 -6.67 -10.65 -10.94
CA ASP A 131 -7.79 -10.80 -11.87
C ASP A 131 -9.13 -10.80 -11.11
N GLU A 132 -9.24 -11.57 -10.02
CA GLU A 132 -10.42 -11.60 -9.15
C GLU A 132 -10.72 -10.23 -8.52
N LEU A 133 -9.71 -9.47 -8.08
CA LEU A 133 -9.90 -8.12 -7.54
C LEU A 133 -10.35 -7.12 -8.61
N MET A 134 -9.83 -7.23 -9.83
CA MET A 134 -10.26 -6.40 -10.94
C MET A 134 -11.71 -6.68 -11.35
N GLU A 135 -12.19 -7.91 -11.21
CA GLU A 135 -13.54 -8.36 -11.55
C GLU A 135 -14.55 -8.24 -10.41
N ALA A 136 -14.10 -8.02 -9.15
CA ALA A 136 -14.97 -7.95 -7.99
C ALA A 136 -16.08 -6.92 -8.19
N LYS A 137 -17.33 -7.32 -7.99
CA LYS A 137 -18.53 -6.50 -8.23
C LYS A 137 -18.81 -5.54 -7.10
N ASP A 138 -18.43 -5.92 -5.89
CA ASP A 138 -18.64 -5.15 -4.68
C ASP A 138 -17.51 -5.35 -3.65
N VAL A 139 -17.59 -4.55 -2.59
CA VAL A 139 -16.61 -4.57 -1.50
C VAL A 139 -16.56 -5.93 -0.80
N ALA A 140 -17.68 -6.64 -0.69
CA ALA A 140 -17.73 -7.94 -0.03
C ALA A 140 -16.99 -9.00 -0.85
N GLU A 141 -17.14 -9.00 -2.18
CA GLU A 141 -16.37 -9.87 -3.08
C GLU A 141 -14.87 -9.57 -2.99
N ALA A 142 -14.47 -8.30 -3.05
CA ALA A 142 -13.06 -7.90 -2.93
C ALA A 142 -12.44 -8.35 -1.59
N LEU A 143 -13.15 -8.15 -0.48
CA LEU A 143 -12.71 -8.61 0.84
C LEU A 143 -12.62 -10.14 0.92
N ALA A 144 -13.53 -10.86 0.28
CA ALA A 144 -13.49 -12.32 0.21
C ALA A 144 -12.24 -12.83 -0.54
N VAL A 145 -11.85 -12.16 -1.63
CA VAL A 145 -10.60 -12.47 -2.35
C VAL A 145 -9.39 -12.26 -1.43
N ILE A 146 -9.31 -11.13 -0.74
CA ILE A 146 -8.20 -10.81 0.17
C ILE A 146 -8.16 -11.80 1.34
N ALA A 147 -9.31 -12.24 1.85
CA ALA A 147 -9.39 -13.22 2.94
C ALA A 147 -8.92 -14.63 2.55
N LYS A 148 -8.89 -14.97 1.26
CA LYS A 148 -8.33 -16.23 0.76
C LYS A 148 -6.81 -16.31 0.88
N ALA A 149 -6.11 -15.18 1.12
CA ALA A 149 -4.68 -15.14 1.31
C ALA A 149 -4.26 -16.03 2.47
N LYS A 150 -3.88 -17.28 2.14
CA LYS A 150 -3.46 -18.27 3.13
C LYS A 150 -2.03 -17.99 3.59
N ASP A 151 -1.81 -18.15 4.89
CA ASP A 151 -0.48 -18.18 5.50
C ASP A 151 0.31 -19.38 4.98
N ASN A 152 0.96 -19.23 3.87
CA ASN A 152 2.03 -20.17 3.49
C ASN A 152 3.35 -19.63 4.02
N LEU A 153 4.02 -20.43 4.84
CA LEU A 153 5.35 -20.14 5.36
C LEU A 153 6.30 -19.77 4.22
N LEU A 154 6.81 -18.55 4.26
CA LEU A 154 7.79 -18.09 3.30
C LEU A 154 9.22 -18.32 3.79
N SER A 155 10.06 -18.52 2.79
CA SER A 155 11.49 -18.61 3.04
C SER A 155 12.02 -17.30 3.66
N GLU A 156 12.95 -17.41 4.59
CA GLU A 156 13.66 -16.28 5.23
C GLU A 156 14.24 -15.28 4.21
N LYS A 157 14.51 -15.74 2.98
CA LYS A 157 14.99 -14.92 1.87
C LYS A 157 13.97 -13.86 1.44
N LEU A 158 12.68 -14.20 1.39
CA LEU A 158 11.62 -13.25 1.04
C LEU A 158 11.33 -12.27 2.18
N LYS A 159 11.43 -12.73 3.43
CA LYS A 159 11.33 -11.84 4.60
C LYS A 159 12.42 -10.75 4.57
N ARG A 160 13.64 -11.10 4.14
CA ARG A 160 14.73 -10.14 3.97
C ARG A 160 14.43 -9.14 2.87
N LEU A 161 13.93 -9.58 1.71
CA LEU A 161 13.60 -8.70 0.59
C LEU A 161 12.55 -7.65 0.97
N VAL A 162 11.47 -8.05 1.64
CA VAL A 162 10.46 -7.10 2.11
C VAL A 162 11.01 -6.14 3.15
N LYS A 163 11.90 -6.62 4.02
CA LYS A 163 12.55 -5.79 5.02
C LYS A 163 13.45 -4.73 4.40
N ASP A 164 14.15 -5.07 3.32
CA ASP A 164 15.02 -4.15 2.59
C ASP A 164 14.19 -3.09 1.83
N GLU A 165 13.06 -3.47 1.24
CA GLU A 165 12.13 -2.54 0.56
C GLU A 165 11.46 -1.56 1.53
N VAL A 166 11.26 -1.94 2.78
CA VAL A 166 10.59 -1.11 3.82
C VAL A 166 11.58 -0.24 4.59
N GLN A 167 12.89 -0.47 4.43
CA GLN A 167 13.90 0.38 5.09
C GLN A 167 13.75 1.82 4.63
N PRO A 168 13.73 2.80 5.55
CA PRO A 168 13.78 4.19 5.15
C PRO A 168 15.10 4.42 4.41
N TYR A 169 15.01 5.01 3.23
CA TYR A 169 16.17 5.40 2.44
C TYR A 169 17.13 6.23 3.31
N ARG A 170 18.33 5.71 3.56
CA ARG A 170 19.40 6.52 4.16
C ARG A 170 19.90 7.47 3.07
N VAL A 171 19.63 8.75 3.24
CA VAL A 171 20.24 9.79 2.39
C VAL A 171 21.75 9.59 2.44
N PRO A 172 22.43 9.31 1.32
CA PRO A 172 23.89 9.31 1.30
C PRO A 172 24.37 10.72 1.53
N GLY A 173 25.08 10.96 2.61
CA GLY A 173 25.88 12.17 2.79
C GLY A 173 25.29 13.29 3.65
N THR A 174 25.02 13.01 4.93
CA THR A 174 25.20 14.03 5.96
C THR A 174 26.28 13.55 6.92
N GLY A 175 27.47 13.36 6.39
CA GLY A 175 28.68 13.34 7.19
C GLY A 175 29.00 14.79 7.60
N ILE A 176 28.44 15.23 8.70
CA ILE A 176 28.98 16.40 9.39
C ILE A 176 30.18 15.87 10.16
N SER A 177 31.35 16.03 9.55
CA SER A 177 32.61 16.00 10.29
C SER A 177 32.65 17.29 11.10
N GLY A 178 32.56 17.15 12.38
CA GLY A 178 32.91 18.14 13.38
C GLY A 178 33.81 17.51 14.39
#